data_c0b0eb86bfc5e382830cdd882cf9c398
#
_entry.id   c0b0eb86bfc5e382830cdd882cf9c398
#
_cell.length_a   1.000
_cell.length_b   1.000
_cell.length_c   1.000
_cell.angle_alpha   90.00
_cell.angle_beta   90.00
_cell.angle_gamma   90.00
#
_symmetry.space_group_name_H-M   'P 1'
#
loop_
_entity.id
_entity.type
_entity.pdbx_description
1 polymer ?
#
loop_
_entity_poly.entity_id
_entity_poly.type
_entity_poly.pdbx_seq_one_letter_code
_entity_poly.pdbx_strand_id
1 'polypeptide(L)'
;MITKDKKQFHSGDDFSADIGTPVKSTGDGVILKAQFDSRLGNFVEIDHGYGYKTIYAHMKNGLLVKKGDKIRRGQSVGLVGNTGRSTAAHLHYEVKYKNKTENPRKFYTYDKKLEKLIYYR
;
A
#
# COMPACT_ATOMS: atom_id res chain seq x y z
N MET A 1 -14.90 1.51 -4.69
CA MET A 1 -14.88 1.49 -5.15
C MET A 1 -14.80 1.62 -5.94
N ILE A 2 -14.89 1.71 -6.16
CA ILE A 2 -15.02 1.90 -6.87
C ILE A 2 -15.24 1.74 -7.78
N THR A 3 -15.47 1.63 -8.06
CA THR A 3 -15.74 1.39 -8.88
C THR A 3 -16.06 1.63 -9.76
N LYS A 4 -16.46 1.90 -9.93
CA LYS A 4 -16.94 2.16 -10.68
C LYS A 4 -16.57 2.63 -11.66
N ASP A 5 -16.15 2.70 -11.86
CA ASP A 5 -15.70 3.24 -12.73
C ASP A 5 -14.91 2.46 -13.45
N LYS A 6 -15.36 1.78 -13.95
CA LYS A 6 -14.76 0.92 -14.57
C LYS A 6 -14.08 1.28 -15.71
N LYS A 7 -14.40 2.23 -16.32
CA LYS A 7 -13.73 2.65 -17.38
C LYS A 7 -12.57 3.32 -17.06
N GLN A 8 -12.36 3.66 -15.86
CA GLN A 8 -11.25 4.41 -15.48
C GLN A 8 -10.05 3.58 -15.23
N PHE A 9 -8.88 4.14 -15.43
CA PHE A 9 -7.64 3.49 -15.10
C PHE A 9 -7.57 3.30 -13.61
N HIS A 10 -7.25 2.11 -13.21
CA HIS A 10 -7.24 1.76 -11.82
C HIS A 10 -5.88 2.07 -11.24
N SER A 11 -5.73 3.22 -10.62
CA SER A 11 -4.43 3.63 -10.08
C SER A 11 -4.07 2.87 -8.82
N GLY A 12 -5.05 2.31 -8.11
CA GLY A 12 -4.79 1.56 -6.89
C GLY A 12 -5.99 0.75 -6.51
N ASP A 13 -5.84 -0.07 -5.48
CA ASP A 13 -6.93 -0.85 -4.90
C ASP A 13 -7.10 -0.47 -3.46
N ASP A 14 -8.35 -0.52 -3.01
CA ASP A 14 -8.70 -0.24 -1.62
C ASP A 14 -9.14 -1.54 -0.97
N PHE A 15 -8.57 -1.83 0.17
CA PHE A 15 -8.90 -3.03 0.92
C PHE A 15 -9.50 -2.63 2.25
N SER A 16 -10.76 -3.01 2.46
CA SER A 16 -11.43 -2.73 3.72
C SER A 16 -10.75 -3.49 4.84
N ALA A 17 -10.51 -2.82 5.94
CA ALA A 17 -9.88 -3.46 7.09
C ALA A 17 -10.15 -2.60 8.31
N ASP A 18 -10.10 -3.21 9.47
CA ASP A 18 -10.29 -2.48 10.72
C ASP A 18 -9.07 -1.60 11.00
N ILE A 19 -9.32 -0.46 11.61
CA ILE A 19 -8.25 0.43 12.05
C ILE A 19 -7.36 -0.35 12.99
N GLY A 20 -6.05 -0.26 12.77
CA GLY A 20 -5.07 -0.97 13.58
C GLY A 20 -4.60 -2.28 13.00
N THR A 21 -5.22 -2.74 11.90
CA THR A 21 -4.75 -3.96 11.24
C THR A 21 -3.36 -3.72 10.65
N PRO A 22 -2.41 -4.63 10.87
CA PRO A 22 -1.07 -4.44 10.31
C PRO A 22 -1.06 -4.41 8.79
N VAL A 23 -0.32 -3.47 8.23
CA VAL A 23 -0.11 -3.35 6.79
C VAL A 23 1.26 -3.92 6.50
N LYS A 24 1.33 -4.91 5.62
CA LYS A 24 2.57 -5.64 5.37
C LYS A 24 3.08 -5.41 3.97
N SER A 25 4.39 -5.29 3.85
CA SER A 25 5.04 -5.11 2.56
C SER A 25 4.80 -6.33 1.67
N THR A 26 4.50 -6.09 0.41
CA THR A 26 4.25 -7.16 -0.55
C THR A 26 5.53 -7.70 -1.16
N GLY A 27 6.66 -7.09 -0.88
CA GLY A 27 7.95 -7.56 -1.39
C GLY A 27 9.12 -6.95 -0.64
N ASP A 28 10.30 -7.50 -0.85
CA ASP A 28 11.52 -6.93 -0.30
C ASP A 28 11.79 -5.59 -0.96
N GLY A 29 12.44 -4.70 -0.26
CA GLY A 29 12.80 -3.40 -0.83
C GLY A 29 13.39 -2.45 0.17
N VAL A 30 13.43 -1.19 -0.24
CA VAL A 30 13.96 -0.10 0.59
C VAL A 30 12.88 0.98 0.67
N ILE A 31 12.70 1.51 1.86
CA ILE A 31 11.71 2.56 2.08
C ILE A 31 12.18 3.86 1.43
N LEU A 32 11.42 4.35 0.47
CA LEU A 32 11.71 5.64 -0.17
C LEU A 32 11.06 6.79 0.56
N LYS A 33 9.84 6.59 1.05
CA LYS A 33 9.11 7.61 1.78
C LYS A 33 8.31 6.97 2.89
N ALA A 34 8.25 7.63 4.02
CA ALA A 34 7.41 7.23 5.14
C ALA A 34 6.99 8.54 5.80
N GLN A 35 5.85 9.09 5.38
CA GLN A 35 5.48 10.45 5.73
C GLN A 35 3.99 10.69 5.57
N PHE A 36 3.55 11.91 5.84
CA PHE A 36 2.16 12.32 5.69
C PHE A 36 2.02 13.23 4.48
N ASP A 37 0.93 13.06 3.75
CA ASP A 37 0.52 14.05 2.77
C ASP A 37 -1.01 14.16 2.81
N SER A 38 -1.54 15.32 2.40
CA SER A 38 -2.95 15.60 2.60
C SER A 38 -3.87 14.67 1.83
N ARG A 39 -3.42 14.08 0.75
CA ARG A 39 -4.22 13.18 -0.05
C ARG A 39 -4.10 11.73 0.41
N LEU A 40 -2.88 11.28 0.58
CA LEU A 40 -2.60 9.88 0.94
C LEU A 40 -2.64 9.62 2.44
N GLY A 41 -2.65 10.68 3.26
CA GLY A 41 -2.52 10.51 4.69
C GLY A 41 -1.13 10.03 5.03
N ASN A 42 -1.02 9.22 6.06
CA ASN A 42 0.25 8.59 6.40
C ASN A 42 0.50 7.48 5.40
N PHE A 43 1.61 7.55 4.69
CA PHE A 43 1.88 6.56 3.66
C PHE A 43 3.34 6.14 3.64
N VAL A 44 3.56 4.98 3.06
CA VAL A 44 4.89 4.42 2.86
C VAL A 44 5.04 4.08 1.39
N GLU A 45 6.18 4.44 0.82
CA GLU A 45 6.53 4.05 -0.55
C GLU A 45 7.79 3.21 -0.50
N ILE A 46 7.76 2.06 -1.17
CA ILE A 46 8.86 1.10 -1.17
C ILE A 46 9.38 0.91 -2.58
N ASP A 47 10.71 0.96 -2.72
CA ASP A 47 11.37 0.64 -3.98
C ASP A 47 11.78 -0.83 -3.91
N HIS A 48 11.21 -1.64 -4.79
CA HIS A 48 11.50 -3.08 -4.83
C HIS A 48 12.59 -3.44 -5.83
N GLY A 49 13.12 -2.44 -6.53
CA GLY A 49 14.09 -2.69 -7.58
C GLY A 49 13.42 -2.99 -8.91
N TYR A 50 14.22 -3.07 -9.94
CA TYR A 50 13.75 -3.39 -11.29
C TYR A 50 12.63 -2.48 -11.80
N GLY A 51 12.56 -1.26 -11.28
CA GLY A 51 11.55 -0.29 -11.69
C GLY A 51 10.24 -0.36 -10.95
N TYR A 52 10.09 -1.28 -9.99
CA TYR A 52 8.83 -1.45 -9.26
C TYR A 52 8.85 -0.72 -7.93
N LYS A 53 7.73 -0.07 -7.63
CA LYS A 53 7.50 0.58 -6.35
C LYS A 53 6.09 0.29 -5.90
N THR A 54 5.86 0.25 -4.58
CA THR A 54 4.52 0.10 -4.04
C THR A 54 4.26 1.21 -3.03
N ILE A 55 3.00 1.59 -2.90
CA ILE A 55 2.56 2.64 -1.99
C ILE A 55 1.43 2.09 -1.12
N TYR A 56 1.51 2.37 0.17
CA TYR A 56 0.55 1.95 1.18
C TYR A 56 0.07 3.20 1.89
N ALA A 57 -1.19 3.55 1.78
CA ALA A 57 -1.71 4.85 2.20
C ALA A 57 -2.83 4.77 3.20
N HIS A 58 -3.18 5.92 3.76
CA HIS A 58 -4.25 6.14 4.74
C HIS A 58 -4.00 5.40 6.06
N MET A 59 -2.74 5.23 6.42
CA MET A 59 -2.38 4.52 7.64
C MET A 59 -2.50 5.42 8.88
N LYS A 60 -2.54 4.78 10.04
CA LYS A 60 -2.55 5.48 11.31
C LYS A 60 -1.24 6.22 11.54
N ASN A 61 -1.28 7.19 12.44
CA ASN A 61 -0.06 7.81 12.92
C ASN A 61 0.82 6.74 13.56
N GLY A 62 2.11 6.95 13.49
CA GLY A 62 3.04 5.99 14.06
C GLY A 62 3.46 4.94 13.05
N LEU A 63 3.93 5.37 11.89
CA LEU A 63 4.49 4.44 10.91
C LEU A 63 5.64 3.66 11.55
N LEU A 64 5.76 2.41 11.16
CA LEU A 64 6.72 1.49 11.78
C LEU A 64 8.08 1.49 11.11
N VAL A 65 8.23 2.24 10.03
CA VAL A 65 9.45 2.29 9.23
C VAL A 65 9.78 3.73 8.90
N LYS A 66 10.99 3.96 8.43
CA LYS A 66 11.40 5.27 8.00
C LYS A 66 12.21 5.17 6.72
N LYS A 67 12.37 6.30 6.05
CA LYS A 67 13.13 6.37 4.80
C LYS A 67 14.50 5.74 4.99
N GLY A 68 14.87 4.91 4.04
CA GLY A 68 16.15 4.24 4.03
C GLY A 68 16.14 2.85 4.66
N ASP A 69 15.07 2.49 5.38
CA ASP A 69 15.01 1.17 5.99
C ASP A 69 14.93 0.09 4.92
N LYS A 70 15.58 -1.03 5.18
CA LYS A 70 15.45 -2.21 4.33
C LYS A 70 14.30 -3.04 4.86
N ILE A 71 13.44 -3.50 3.95
CA ILE A 71 12.20 -4.18 4.30
C ILE A 71 12.15 -5.52 3.65
N ARG A 72 11.62 -6.50 4.35
CA ARG A 72 11.37 -7.81 3.79
C ARG A 72 9.90 -8.00 3.52
N ARG A 73 9.60 -8.81 2.54
CA ARG A 73 8.22 -9.19 2.24
C ARG A 73 7.53 -9.69 3.51
N GLY A 74 6.35 -9.20 3.78
CA GLY A 74 5.57 -9.57 4.96
C GLY A 74 5.87 -8.77 6.20
N GLN A 75 6.87 -7.89 6.16
CA GLN A 75 7.20 -7.06 7.31
C GLN A 75 6.17 -5.94 7.43
N SER A 76 5.72 -5.65 8.65
CA SER A 76 4.75 -4.59 8.88
C SER A 76 5.39 -3.22 8.70
N VAL A 77 4.71 -2.34 7.97
CA VAL A 77 5.19 -0.98 7.74
C VAL A 77 4.35 0.07 8.44
N GLY A 78 3.17 -0.29 8.89
CA GLY A 78 2.26 0.60 9.59
C GLY A 78 0.97 -0.13 9.89
N LEU A 79 -0.03 0.63 10.31
CA LEU A 79 -1.33 0.07 10.65
C LEU A 79 -2.42 0.78 9.86
N VAL A 80 -3.46 0.06 9.50
CA VAL A 80 -4.59 0.62 8.78
C VAL A 80 -5.19 1.75 9.59
N GLY A 81 -5.51 2.84 8.93
CA GLY A 81 -6.13 4.00 9.55
C GLY A 81 -7.19 4.59 8.65
N ASN A 82 -7.38 5.89 8.80
CA ASN A 82 -8.35 6.62 8.00
C ASN A 82 -7.84 8.05 7.81
N THR A 83 -6.54 8.19 7.56
CA THR A 83 -5.92 9.50 7.42
C THR A 83 -5.89 9.93 5.96
N GLY A 84 -5.72 11.22 5.75
CA GLY A 84 -5.73 11.80 4.42
C GLY A 84 -7.13 11.89 3.87
N ARG A 85 -7.25 11.81 2.56
CA ARG A 85 -8.53 11.90 1.90
C ARG A 85 -9.19 10.53 1.89
N SER A 86 -9.80 10.19 2.98
CA SER A 86 -10.41 8.87 3.15
C SER A 86 -11.72 9.00 3.89
N THR A 87 -12.74 8.26 3.48
CA THR A 87 -14.06 8.29 4.11
C THR A 87 -14.34 7.09 4.98
N ALA A 88 -13.48 6.10 4.94
CA ALA A 88 -13.66 4.88 5.73
C ALA A 88 -12.32 4.22 5.95
N ALA A 89 -12.25 3.40 6.99
CA ALA A 89 -11.01 2.67 7.29
C ALA A 89 -10.71 1.70 6.16
N HIS A 90 -9.57 1.87 5.53
CA HIS A 90 -9.14 0.99 4.45
C HIS A 90 -7.67 1.22 4.16
N LEU A 91 -7.06 0.26 3.49
CA LEU A 91 -5.73 0.41 2.95
C LEU A 91 -5.85 0.74 1.48
N HIS A 92 -5.19 1.80 1.05
CA HIS A 92 -5.07 2.12 -0.36
C HIS A 92 -3.69 1.66 -0.82
N TYR A 93 -3.64 0.82 -1.84
CA TYR A 93 -2.42 0.18 -2.31
C TYR A 93 -2.20 0.49 -3.78
N GLU A 94 -1.01 0.98 -4.12
CA GLU A 94 -0.66 1.29 -5.51
C GLU A 94 0.61 0.56 -5.90
N VAL A 95 0.69 0.21 -7.17
CA VAL A 95 1.90 -0.32 -7.78
C VAL A 95 2.33 0.63 -8.89
N LYS A 96 3.61 0.95 -8.93
CA LYS A 96 4.18 1.74 -10.00
C LYS A 96 5.29 0.93 -10.68
N TYR A 97 5.34 1.02 -11.98
CA TYR A 97 6.42 0.41 -12.76
C TYR A 97 7.05 1.50 -13.61
N LYS A 98 8.33 1.72 -13.39
CA LYS A 98 9.09 2.79 -14.08
C LYS A 98 8.38 4.14 -13.94
N ASN A 99 7.93 4.43 -12.73
CA ASN A 99 7.22 5.66 -12.35
C ASN A 99 5.86 5.86 -13.01
N LYS A 100 5.31 4.80 -13.61
CA LYS A 100 3.95 4.86 -14.11
C LYS A 100 3.07 4.03 -13.21
N THR A 101 1.92 4.59 -12.87
CA THR A 101 0.96 3.86 -12.05
C THR A 101 0.42 2.68 -12.84
N GLU A 102 0.39 1.52 -12.21
CA GLU A 102 -0.12 0.30 -12.82
C GLU A 102 -1.32 -0.18 -12.04
N ASN A 103 -2.15 -0.99 -12.68
CA ASN A 103 -3.24 -1.63 -12.00
C ASN A 103 -2.65 -2.70 -11.08
N PRO A 104 -2.81 -2.60 -9.76
CA PRO A 104 -2.19 -3.56 -8.85
C PRO A 104 -2.63 -4.99 -9.11
N ARG A 105 -3.84 -5.17 -9.64
CA ARG A 105 -4.37 -6.51 -9.89
C ARG A 105 -3.56 -7.29 -10.90
N LYS A 106 -2.74 -6.64 -11.70
CA LYS A 106 -1.89 -7.34 -12.63
C LYS A 106 -0.83 -8.17 -11.92
N PHE A 107 -0.55 -7.84 -10.67
CA PHE A 107 0.54 -8.46 -9.94
C PHE A 107 0.07 -9.41 -8.86
N TYR A 108 -1.23 -9.60 -8.71
CA TYR A 108 -1.76 -10.53 -7.73
C TYR A 108 -1.67 -11.94 -8.30
N THR A 109 -1.49 -12.88 -7.40
CA THR A 109 -1.45 -14.28 -7.78
C THR A 109 -2.59 -15.00 -7.09
N TYR A 110 -2.77 -16.26 -7.42
CA TYR A 110 -3.76 -17.04 -6.74
C TYR A 110 -3.24 -17.66 -5.46
N ASP A 111 -2.02 -17.32 -5.09
CA ASP A 111 -1.43 -17.82 -3.87
C ASP A 111 -2.17 -17.22 -2.69
N LYS A 112 -2.80 -18.06 -1.89
CA LYS A 112 -3.54 -17.58 -0.74
C LYS A 112 -2.66 -16.95 0.31
N LYS A 113 -1.41 -17.33 0.36
CA LYS A 113 -0.49 -16.69 1.28
C LYS A 113 -0.28 -15.25 0.89
N LEU A 114 -0.21 -14.99 -0.41
CA LEU A 114 -0.06 -13.64 -0.89
C LEU A 114 -1.29 -12.81 -0.54
N GLU A 115 -2.48 -13.39 -0.68
CA GLU A 115 -3.68 -12.69 -0.27
C GLU A 115 -3.60 -12.24 1.17
N LYS A 116 -3.16 -13.13 2.05
CA LYS A 116 -3.05 -12.78 3.46
C LYS A 116 -2.06 -11.68 3.70
N LEU A 117 -0.99 -11.64 2.92
CA LEU A 117 0.00 -10.60 3.09
C LEU A 117 -0.51 -9.24 2.63
N ILE A 118 -1.34 -9.25 1.62
CA ILE A 118 -1.85 -8.00 1.07
C ILE A 118 -3.05 -7.52 1.85
N TYR A 119 -3.96 -8.45 2.12
CA TYR A 119 -5.22 -8.07 2.69
C TYR A 119 -5.26 -8.09 4.13
N TYR A 120 -4.38 -8.73 4.59
CA TYR A 120 -4.47 -8.97 5.72
C TYR A 120 -4.13 -8.88 6.46
N ARG A 121 -4.15 -8.78 5.81
CA ARG A 121 -4.62 -8.83 6.71
C ARG A 121 -3.87 -9.31 7.58
#